data_171871958612a3b3a86e747bdcde56a2
#
_entry.id   171871958612a3b3a86e747bdcde56a2
#
_cell.length_a   1.000
_cell.length_b   1.000
_cell.length_c   1.000
_cell.angle_alpha   90.00
_cell.angle_beta   90.00
_cell.angle_gamma   90.00
#
_symmetry.space_group_name_H-M   'P 1'
#
loop_
_entity.id
_entity.type
_entity.pdbx_description
1 polymer ?
#
loop_
_entity_poly.entity_id
_entity_poly.type
_entity_poly.pdbx_seq_one_letter_code
_entity_poly.pdbx_strand_id
1 'polypeptide(L)'
;MTINSGILARKFGVIPNKKFAFFLGAGASASSNIPTAFEMTEDFKRRLYASEKSIKLTTIEQRYYDFKEDIDNWVKIKFKSTPDNEYAFFFEKTFPSKKDRTEYVRKSVGLAKPSIGYKILRFLIEKKIVWHFITTNFDNLVQKVYPDVIEITEENIKTHEQKININPEYPIVIKLHGDFRYDWLRNIDTETQTLCSSVLESLKGLFKYLGLIVIGYSGRDESVMSFVEKFIEEEDRPFPQGFYWCIKEDGNYNSRAKTLIERLKEKGIEANFIKISSFDDLLIEIYKQLDENDNKIDEWLSDNRVLQPFRVSNRYDNKFIVLNYLRIIDYPQTFLTFKYKNIQNWEDLTALTEGKHIIASFFREKNIIALGDEGQIRETFKDYIEDEIEYYTLTENDLNELNKQRGFIYGIYYEIFNWYFLNVLGLKRFNKKRVFYKEQIYEKKLPRYSRKIRYFKAFNYSIEFRDKKLLFILTPYYITADFESIDRDTYKIRQNFLISNMWNRDVLTDLIYWQKVLIRNGREFIKIELPSGTLRFLIQSKFYKCGKAL
;
A
#
# COMPACT_ATOMS: atom_id res chain seq x y z
N MET A 1 -18.44 3.42 -21.07
CA MET A 1 -19.37 2.73 -20.14
C MET A 1 -18.52 1.94 -19.16
N THR A 2 -18.91 1.88 -17.91
CA THR A 2 -18.12 1.21 -16.86
C THR A 2 -18.82 -0.09 -16.49
N ILE A 3 -18.09 -1.20 -16.44
CA ILE A 3 -18.60 -2.51 -16.01
C ILE A 3 -17.84 -3.02 -14.77
N ASN A 4 -18.42 -4.00 -14.09
CA ASN A 4 -17.83 -4.61 -12.90
C ASN A 4 -16.72 -5.60 -13.28
N SER A 5 -15.69 -5.74 -12.45
CA SER A 5 -14.59 -6.69 -12.58
C SER A 5 -15.04 -8.15 -12.76
N GLY A 6 -16.12 -8.57 -12.11
CA GLY A 6 -16.69 -9.90 -12.26
C GLY A 6 -17.21 -10.20 -13.68
N ILE A 7 -17.56 -9.18 -14.48
CA ILE A 7 -17.93 -9.38 -15.90
C ILE A 7 -16.68 -9.72 -16.72
N LEU A 8 -15.58 -9.00 -16.49
CA LEU A 8 -14.30 -9.30 -17.12
C LEU A 8 -13.77 -10.69 -16.68
N ALA A 9 -13.83 -10.99 -15.38
CA ALA A 9 -13.36 -12.25 -14.82
C ALA A 9 -14.05 -13.47 -15.47
N ARG A 10 -15.36 -13.43 -15.67
CA ARG A 10 -16.11 -14.53 -16.34
C ARG A 10 -15.62 -14.82 -17.77
N LYS A 11 -15.03 -13.82 -18.44
CA LYS A 11 -14.49 -14.04 -19.79
C LYS A 11 -13.32 -15.03 -19.79
N PHE A 12 -12.55 -15.10 -18.72
CA PHE A 12 -11.44 -16.04 -18.58
C PHE A 12 -11.90 -17.51 -18.46
N GLY A 13 -13.12 -17.76 -17.99
CA GLY A 13 -13.74 -19.09 -17.99
C GLY A 13 -14.34 -19.52 -19.35
N VAL A 14 -14.50 -18.58 -20.29
CA VAL A 14 -15.20 -18.84 -21.56
C VAL A 14 -14.29 -18.66 -22.78
N ILE A 15 -13.42 -17.65 -22.77
CA ILE A 15 -12.55 -17.32 -23.90
C ILE A 15 -11.33 -18.25 -23.92
N PRO A 16 -10.91 -18.74 -25.12
CA PRO A 16 -9.70 -19.58 -25.23
C PRO A 16 -8.47 -18.90 -24.63
N ASN A 17 -7.57 -19.72 -24.10
CA ASN A 17 -6.31 -19.28 -23.50
C ASN A 17 -5.46 -18.43 -24.45
N LYS A 18 -4.61 -17.56 -23.89
CA LYS A 18 -3.68 -16.66 -24.62
C LYS A 18 -4.35 -15.64 -25.55
N LYS A 19 -5.59 -15.28 -25.30
CA LYS A 19 -6.31 -14.28 -26.11
C LYS A 19 -6.18 -12.85 -25.58
N PHE A 20 -5.64 -12.67 -24.38
CA PHE A 20 -5.42 -11.36 -23.78
C PHE A 20 -3.93 -11.10 -23.51
N ALA A 21 -3.52 -9.86 -23.75
CA ALA A 21 -2.30 -9.29 -23.20
C ALA A 21 -2.64 -8.43 -21.98
N PHE A 22 -1.78 -8.46 -20.95
CA PHE A 22 -1.87 -7.58 -19.78
C PHE A 22 -0.91 -6.41 -19.93
N PHE A 23 -1.44 -5.20 -19.86
CA PHE A 23 -0.65 -3.99 -19.76
C PHE A 23 -0.58 -3.58 -18.27
N LEU A 24 0.60 -3.70 -17.67
CA LEU A 24 0.84 -3.48 -16.25
C LEU A 24 1.50 -2.12 -16.03
N GLY A 25 0.78 -1.19 -15.39
CA GLY A 25 1.33 0.07 -14.91
C GLY A 25 1.69 0.02 -13.42
N ALA A 26 2.19 1.13 -12.88
CA ALA A 26 2.68 1.23 -11.50
C ALA A 26 1.65 0.82 -10.43
N GLY A 27 0.37 1.02 -10.69
CA GLY A 27 -0.71 0.60 -9.79
C GLY A 27 -0.82 -0.92 -9.62
N ALA A 28 -0.36 -1.74 -10.58
CA ALA A 28 -0.31 -3.18 -10.44
C ALA A 28 0.74 -3.63 -9.41
N SER A 29 1.78 -2.84 -9.20
CA SER A 29 2.90 -3.15 -8.28
C SER A 29 2.71 -2.56 -6.87
N ALA A 30 1.66 -1.76 -6.66
CA ALA A 30 1.41 -1.08 -5.37
C ALA A 30 1.26 -2.07 -4.20
N SER A 31 0.55 -3.17 -4.39
CA SER A 31 0.39 -4.22 -3.37
C SER A 31 1.68 -5.02 -3.10
N SER A 32 2.68 -4.88 -3.97
CA SER A 32 4.01 -5.50 -3.82
C SER A 32 5.02 -4.57 -3.14
N ASN A 33 4.54 -3.50 -2.51
CA ASN A 33 5.34 -2.51 -1.79
C ASN A 33 6.25 -1.65 -2.66
N ILE A 34 5.91 -1.47 -3.91
CA ILE A 34 6.56 -0.49 -4.77
C ILE A 34 5.75 0.81 -4.70
N PRO A 35 6.38 1.95 -4.40
CA PRO A 35 5.67 3.21 -4.39
C PRO A 35 5.15 3.55 -5.78
N THR A 36 3.95 4.08 -5.84
CA THR A 36 3.34 4.56 -7.08
C THR A 36 4.05 5.82 -7.58
N ALA A 37 3.86 6.18 -8.85
CA ALA A 37 4.39 7.42 -9.41
C ALA A 37 3.94 8.65 -8.60
N PHE A 38 2.71 8.65 -8.08
CA PHE A 38 2.22 9.70 -7.19
C PHE A 38 3.03 9.78 -5.88
N GLU A 39 3.24 8.64 -5.22
CA GLU A 39 4.00 8.59 -3.96
C GLU A 39 5.46 8.99 -4.15
N MET A 40 6.06 8.59 -5.27
CA MET A 40 7.41 9.01 -5.65
C MET A 40 7.46 10.52 -5.92
N THR A 41 6.46 11.09 -6.62
CA THR A 41 6.37 12.52 -6.87
C THR A 41 6.30 13.31 -5.56
N GLU A 42 5.50 12.86 -4.61
CA GLU A 42 5.42 13.48 -3.28
C GLU A 42 6.77 13.35 -2.51
N ASP A 43 7.51 12.26 -2.68
CA ASP A 43 8.85 12.12 -2.13
C ASP A 43 9.85 13.11 -2.77
N PHE A 44 9.78 13.29 -4.08
CA PHE A 44 10.62 14.27 -4.78
C PHE A 44 10.34 15.71 -4.32
N LYS A 45 9.08 16.09 -4.20
CA LYS A 45 8.68 17.41 -3.68
C LYS A 45 9.24 17.65 -2.27
N ARG A 46 9.18 16.63 -1.39
CA ARG A 46 9.76 16.71 -0.04
C ARG A 46 11.27 16.91 -0.05
N ARG A 47 11.99 16.16 -0.88
CA ARG A 47 13.46 16.25 -1.01
C ARG A 47 13.90 17.62 -1.51
N LEU A 48 13.24 18.13 -2.54
CA LEU A 48 13.51 19.46 -3.07
C LEU A 48 13.25 20.56 -2.05
N TYR A 49 12.12 20.48 -1.35
CA TYR A 49 11.78 21.42 -0.27
C TYR A 49 12.80 21.36 0.88
N ALA A 50 13.15 20.15 1.32
CA ALA A 50 14.16 19.91 2.36
C ALA A 50 15.49 20.55 2.00
N SER A 51 15.96 20.32 0.77
CA SER A 51 17.22 20.88 0.27
C SER A 51 17.18 22.40 0.23
N GLU A 52 16.11 22.99 -0.29
CA GLU A 52 16.00 24.46 -0.41
C GLU A 52 15.87 25.16 0.94
N LYS A 53 15.13 24.59 1.85
CA LYS A 53 14.94 25.15 3.20
C LYS A 53 16.05 24.78 4.18
N SER A 54 17.05 24.00 3.75
CA SER A 54 18.13 23.48 4.60
C SER A 54 17.61 22.73 5.84
N ILE A 55 16.47 22.03 5.65
CA ILE A 55 15.85 21.19 6.67
C ILE A 55 16.27 19.74 6.43
N LYS A 56 16.60 19.00 7.47
CA LYS A 56 16.89 17.56 7.31
C LYS A 56 15.65 16.83 6.77
N LEU A 57 15.82 16.02 5.73
CA LEU A 57 14.73 15.25 5.12
C LEU A 57 14.00 14.39 6.16
N THR A 58 14.74 13.77 7.07
CA THR A 58 14.18 12.99 8.19
C THR A 58 13.21 13.79 9.05
N THR A 59 13.48 15.08 9.28
CA THR A 59 12.58 15.96 10.03
C THR A 59 11.26 16.18 9.28
N ILE A 60 11.32 16.36 7.96
CA ILE A 60 10.12 16.50 7.12
C ILE A 60 9.36 15.19 7.06
N GLU A 61 10.03 14.05 6.93
CA GLU A 61 9.41 12.73 6.91
C GLU A 61 8.68 12.43 8.21
N GLN A 62 9.29 12.72 9.35
CA GLN A 62 8.70 12.55 10.68
C GLN A 62 7.48 13.45 10.90
N ARG A 63 7.51 14.66 10.37
CA ARG A 63 6.48 15.69 10.56
C ARG A 63 5.82 16.10 9.23
N TYR A 64 5.72 15.19 8.28
CA TYR A 64 5.27 15.47 6.91
C TYR A 64 3.97 16.28 6.85
N TYR A 65 3.05 16.01 7.74
CA TYR A 65 1.75 16.67 7.71
C TYR A 65 1.79 18.12 8.21
N ASP A 66 2.76 18.44 9.07
CA ASP A 66 2.99 19.82 9.46
C ASP A 66 3.59 20.63 8.31
N PHE A 67 4.39 19.97 7.46
CA PHE A 67 5.04 20.58 6.30
C PHE A 67 4.25 20.45 5.00
N LYS A 68 3.19 19.64 4.95
CA LYS A 68 2.52 19.34 3.67
C LYS A 68 1.96 20.58 3.00
N GLU A 69 1.26 21.44 3.75
CA GLU A 69 0.70 22.68 3.22
C GLU A 69 1.80 23.65 2.78
N ASP A 70 2.88 23.73 3.54
CA ASP A 70 4.05 24.55 3.20
C ASP A 70 4.74 24.05 1.93
N ILE A 71 4.88 22.72 1.77
CA ILE A 71 5.44 22.11 0.56
C ILE A 71 4.54 22.39 -0.64
N ASP A 72 3.23 22.21 -0.52
CA ASP A 72 2.28 22.43 -1.60
C ASP A 72 2.27 23.91 -2.02
N ASN A 73 2.30 24.85 -1.08
CA ASN A 73 2.38 26.27 -1.35
C ASN A 73 3.73 26.66 -1.95
N TRP A 74 4.83 26.11 -1.44
CA TRP A 74 6.15 26.33 -1.99
C TRP A 74 6.25 25.84 -3.45
N VAL A 75 5.72 24.65 -3.75
CA VAL A 75 5.66 24.13 -5.13
C VAL A 75 4.90 25.07 -6.05
N LYS A 76 3.73 25.55 -5.64
CA LYS A 76 2.93 26.50 -6.43
C LYS A 76 3.65 27.83 -6.69
N ILE A 77 4.37 28.34 -5.70
CA ILE A 77 5.10 29.62 -5.82
C ILE A 77 6.33 29.45 -6.72
N LYS A 78 7.11 28.39 -6.48
CA LYS A 78 8.38 28.16 -7.17
C LYS A 78 8.20 27.70 -8.61
N PHE A 79 7.25 26.81 -8.83
CA PHE A 79 6.95 26.22 -10.13
C PHE A 79 5.56 26.70 -10.58
N LYS A 80 5.45 27.95 -11.03
CA LYS A 80 4.19 28.64 -11.40
C LYS A 80 3.26 27.82 -12.29
N SER A 81 3.81 26.91 -13.11
CA SER A 81 3.09 25.85 -13.82
C SER A 81 3.94 24.59 -13.81
N THR A 82 3.34 23.48 -13.40
CA THR A 82 3.96 22.15 -13.54
C THR A 82 3.43 21.50 -14.82
N PRO A 83 4.27 20.74 -15.55
CA PRO A 83 3.80 19.94 -16.68
C PRO A 83 2.77 18.89 -16.23
N ASP A 84 1.97 18.39 -17.17
CA ASP A 84 1.01 17.32 -16.92
C ASP A 84 1.68 16.05 -16.35
N ASN A 85 2.93 15.80 -16.74
CA ASN A 85 3.77 14.75 -16.19
C ASN A 85 4.62 15.27 -15.00
N GLU A 86 3.97 15.54 -13.88
CA GLU A 86 4.66 15.96 -12.65
C GLU A 86 5.75 14.98 -12.19
N TYR A 87 5.55 13.69 -12.40
CA TYR A 87 6.52 12.66 -12.00
C TYR A 87 7.88 12.88 -12.67
N ALA A 88 7.90 12.95 -14.00
CA ALA A 88 9.15 13.14 -14.75
C ALA A 88 9.81 14.48 -14.39
N PHE A 89 9.02 15.54 -14.29
CA PHE A 89 9.51 16.88 -13.94
C PHE A 89 10.20 16.92 -12.57
N PHE A 90 9.54 16.42 -11.51
CA PHE A 90 10.12 16.44 -10.16
C PHE A 90 11.22 15.42 -10.00
N PHE A 91 11.17 14.31 -10.73
CA PHE A 91 12.25 13.31 -10.70
C PHE A 91 13.55 13.88 -11.24
N GLU A 92 13.51 14.55 -12.40
CA GLU A 92 14.68 15.20 -13.01
C GLU A 92 15.23 16.32 -12.11
N LYS A 93 14.35 17.14 -11.54
CA LYS A 93 14.75 18.21 -10.62
C LYS A 93 15.41 17.69 -9.35
N THR A 94 14.93 16.58 -8.82
CA THR A 94 15.47 15.96 -7.59
C THR A 94 16.77 15.22 -7.85
N PHE A 95 16.86 14.52 -8.97
CA PHE A 95 18.00 13.71 -9.37
C PHE A 95 18.43 14.05 -10.82
N PRO A 96 19.21 15.12 -11.03
CA PRO A 96 19.64 15.51 -12.37
C PRO A 96 20.48 14.43 -13.06
N SER A 97 21.30 13.69 -12.30
CA SER A 97 22.13 12.62 -12.82
C SER A 97 21.31 11.37 -13.11
N LYS A 98 21.49 10.77 -14.31
CA LYS A 98 20.88 9.48 -14.66
C LYS A 98 21.26 8.37 -13.67
N LYS A 99 22.51 8.37 -13.20
CA LYS A 99 23.01 7.40 -12.22
C LYS A 99 22.22 7.48 -10.91
N ASP A 100 21.93 8.69 -10.41
CA ASP A 100 21.19 8.88 -9.17
C ASP A 100 19.72 8.47 -9.33
N ARG A 101 19.14 8.74 -10.51
CA ARG A 101 17.77 8.26 -10.86
C ARG A 101 17.71 6.73 -10.85
N THR A 102 18.65 6.08 -11.52
CA THR A 102 18.76 4.61 -11.55
C THR A 102 18.88 4.03 -10.14
N GLU A 103 19.74 4.62 -9.30
CA GLU A 103 19.93 4.17 -7.92
C GLU A 103 18.69 4.38 -7.06
N TYR A 104 17.99 5.49 -7.22
CA TYR A 104 16.72 5.72 -6.52
C TYR A 104 15.67 4.66 -6.90
N VAL A 105 15.50 4.38 -8.20
CA VAL A 105 14.57 3.33 -8.66
C VAL A 105 14.99 1.96 -8.14
N ARG A 106 16.28 1.64 -8.22
CA ARG A 106 16.83 0.37 -7.71
C ARG A 106 16.50 0.15 -6.23
N LYS A 107 16.67 1.18 -5.40
CA LYS A 107 16.30 1.12 -3.98
C LYS A 107 14.79 0.97 -3.78
N SER A 108 14.00 1.68 -4.57
CA SER A 108 12.54 1.67 -4.44
C SER A 108 11.91 0.33 -4.84
N VAL A 109 12.47 -0.38 -5.83
CA VAL A 109 11.90 -1.62 -6.36
C VAL A 109 12.66 -2.89 -5.93
N GLY A 110 13.89 -2.76 -5.46
CA GLY A 110 14.77 -3.90 -5.18
C GLY A 110 14.24 -4.85 -4.10
N LEU A 111 13.60 -4.33 -3.08
CA LEU A 111 13.06 -5.07 -1.93
C LEU A 111 11.59 -5.51 -2.11
N ALA A 112 11.01 -5.27 -3.28
CA ALA A 112 9.63 -5.61 -3.56
C ALA A 112 9.39 -7.13 -3.49
N LYS A 113 8.33 -7.52 -2.80
CA LYS A 113 7.85 -8.91 -2.73
C LYS A 113 6.57 -9.04 -3.55
N PRO A 114 6.46 -10.04 -4.43
CA PRO A 114 5.24 -10.26 -5.20
C PRO A 114 4.02 -10.40 -4.30
N SER A 115 2.98 -9.63 -4.59
CA SER A 115 1.67 -9.72 -3.92
C SER A 115 0.94 -11.02 -4.30
N ILE A 116 -0.25 -11.25 -3.72
CA ILE A 116 -1.08 -12.40 -4.10
C ILE A 116 -1.51 -12.32 -5.57
N GLY A 117 -1.77 -11.12 -6.10
CA GLY A 117 -2.09 -10.94 -7.52
C GLY A 117 -0.97 -11.46 -8.43
N TYR A 118 0.29 -11.19 -8.09
CA TYR A 118 1.42 -11.75 -8.84
C TYR A 118 1.58 -13.27 -8.67
N LYS A 119 1.23 -13.84 -7.52
CA LYS A 119 1.21 -15.29 -7.33
C LYS A 119 0.11 -15.95 -8.19
N ILE A 120 -1.06 -15.32 -8.27
CA ILE A 120 -2.12 -15.75 -9.18
C ILE A 120 -1.68 -15.58 -10.65
N LEU A 121 -0.99 -14.48 -10.97
CA LEU A 121 -0.43 -14.27 -12.31
C LEU A 121 0.52 -15.40 -12.71
N ARG A 122 1.37 -15.88 -11.78
CA ARG A 122 2.17 -17.08 -11.99
C ARG A 122 1.30 -18.29 -12.37
N PHE A 123 0.23 -18.53 -11.62
CA PHE A 123 -0.72 -19.62 -11.92
C PHE A 123 -1.32 -19.47 -13.32
N LEU A 124 -1.74 -18.25 -13.72
CA LEU A 124 -2.27 -17.99 -15.07
C LEU A 124 -1.23 -18.27 -16.16
N ILE A 125 0.05 -18.01 -15.89
CA ILE A 125 1.15 -18.33 -16.81
C ILE A 125 1.34 -19.84 -16.90
N GLU A 126 1.42 -20.56 -15.79
CA GLU A 126 1.60 -22.01 -15.73
C GLU A 126 0.46 -22.76 -16.44
N LYS A 127 -0.76 -22.23 -16.34
CA LYS A 127 -1.95 -22.75 -17.02
C LYS A 127 -2.09 -22.25 -18.47
N LYS A 128 -1.14 -21.47 -18.96
CA LYS A 128 -1.11 -20.91 -20.32
C LYS A 128 -2.31 -20.00 -20.63
N ILE A 129 -2.94 -19.42 -19.61
CA ILE A 129 -4.12 -18.56 -19.75
C ILE A 129 -3.73 -17.17 -20.27
N VAL A 130 -2.67 -16.57 -19.68
CA VAL A 130 -2.11 -15.28 -20.09
C VAL A 130 -0.60 -15.42 -20.25
N TRP A 131 -0.09 -15.03 -21.41
CA TRP A 131 1.33 -15.19 -21.75
C TRP A 131 2.00 -13.92 -22.27
N HIS A 132 1.23 -12.85 -22.48
CA HIS A 132 1.73 -11.59 -23.01
C HIS A 132 1.58 -10.49 -21.97
N PHE A 133 2.70 -9.93 -21.55
CA PHE A 133 2.77 -8.84 -20.60
C PHE A 133 3.49 -7.66 -21.23
N ILE A 134 2.91 -6.49 -21.09
CA ILE A 134 3.49 -5.22 -21.53
C ILE A 134 3.54 -4.34 -20.29
N THR A 135 4.64 -3.64 -20.08
CA THR A 135 4.75 -2.82 -18.88
C THR A 135 5.59 -1.57 -19.08
N THR A 136 5.17 -0.49 -18.42
CA THR A 136 5.98 0.70 -18.21
C THR A 136 6.74 0.67 -16.89
N ASN A 137 6.53 -0.37 -16.07
CA ASN A 137 7.15 -0.50 -14.76
C ASN A 137 8.63 -0.90 -14.88
N PHE A 138 9.42 -0.37 -13.99
CA PHE A 138 10.84 -0.71 -13.88
C PHE A 138 11.10 -1.98 -13.08
N ASP A 139 10.10 -2.47 -12.35
CA ASP A 139 10.24 -3.66 -11.50
C ASP A 139 10.36 -4.97 -12.32
N ASN A 140 10.69 -6.04 -11.61
CA ASN A 140 10.83 -7.38 -12.17
C ASN A 140 9.88 -8.39 -11.49
N LEU A 141 8.68 -7.94 -11.09
CA LEU A 141 7.76 -8.78 -10.34
C LEU A 141 7.24 -9.97 -11.16
N VAL A 142 7.04 -9.81 -12.47
CA VAL A 142 6.67 -10.93 -13.36
C VAL A 142 7.78 -11.97 -13.37
N GLN A 143 9.04 -11.57 -13.54
CA GLN A 143 10.21 -12.46 -13.54
C GLN A 143 10.43 -13.12 -12.17
N LYS A 144 10.16 -12.39 -11.07
CA LYS A 144 10.26 -12.95 -9.71
C LYS A 144 9.28 -14.09 -9.47
N VAL A 145 8.10 -14.05 -10.07
CA VAL A 145 7.10 -15.12 -9.92
C VAL A 145 7.23 -16.22 -10.97
N TYR A 146 7.74 -15.89 -12.15
CA TYR A 146 7.98 -16.84 -13.24
C TYR A 146 9.33 -16.55 -13.92
N PRO A 147 10.43 -17.17 -13.45
CA PRO A 147 11.79 -16.88 -13.94
C PRO A 147 12.02 -17.15 -15.44
N ASP A 148 11.30 -18.11 -16.03
CA ASP A 148 11.45 -18.50 -17.44
C ASP A 148 10.73 -17.57 -18.43
N VAL A 149 10.17 -16.43 -17.94
CA VAL A 149 9.58 -15.42 -18.83
C VAL A 149 10.67 -14.74 -19.66
N ILE A 150 10.44 -14.58 -20.95
CA ILE A 150 11.36 -13.87 -21.84
C ILE A 150 11.12 -12.37 -21.66
N GLU A 151 12.15 -11.68 -21.17
CA GLU A 151 12.13 -10.23 -21.07
C GLU A 151 12.60 -9.60 -22.37
N ILE A 152 11.80 -8.69 -22.89
CA ILE A 152 12.07 -7.94 -24.12
C ILE A 152 12.15 -6.47 -23.76
N THR A 153 13.28 -5.89 -24.11
CA THR A 153 13.58 -4.46 -23.94
C THR A 153 14.04 -3.90 -25.29
N GLU A 154 14.14 -2.60 -25.41
CA GLU A 154 14.67 -1.96 -26.62
C GLU A 154 16.06 -2.51 -27.02
N GLU A 155 16.89 -2.85 -26.05
CA GLU A 155 18.25 -3.35 -26.30
C GLU A 155 18.30 -4.72 -26.95
N ASN A 156 17.38 -5.60 -26.53
CA ASN A 156 17.42 -7.00 -26.98
C ASN A 156 16.31 -7.36 -27.98
N ILE A 157 15.46 -6.40 -28.36
CA ILE A 157 14.32 -6.65 -29.27
C ILE A 157 14.78 -7.28 -30.59
N LYS A 158 15.87 -6.80 -31.18
CA LYS A 158 16.39 -7.32 -32.45
C LYS A 158 16.73 -8.81 -32.40
N THR A 159 17.18 -9.29 -31.25
CA THR A 159 17.52 -10.71 -31.03
C THR A 159 16.31 -11.56 -30.66
N HIS A 160 15.22 -10.93 -30.22
CA HIS A 160 14.03 -11.59 -29.73
C HIS A 160 12.78 -11.31 -30.56
N GLU A 161 12.87 -10.57 -31.65
CA GLU A 161 11.73 -10.18 -32.50
C GLU A 161 10.88 -11.39 -32.96
N GLN A 162 11.53 -12.49 -33.35
CA GLN A 162 10.84 -13.71 -33.75
C GLN A 162 10.09 -14.40 -32.59
N LYS A 163 10.45 -14.11 -31.36
CA LYS A 163 9.77 -14.65 -30.15
C LYS A 163 8.51 -13.87 -29.81
N ILE A 164 8.38 -12.64 -30.31
CA ILE A 164 7.17 -11.82 -30.13
C ILE A 164 6.14 -12.26 -31.17
N ASN A 165 5.36 -13.25 -30.84
CA ASN A 165 4.28 -13.75 -31.68
C ASN A 165 3.06 -14.09 -30.82
N ILE A 166 1.94 -14.43 -31.47
CA ILE A 166 0.66 -14.70 -30.82
C ILE A 166 0.69 -15.96 -29.95
N ASN A 167 1.49 -16.95 -30.34
CA ASN A 167 1.66 -18.21 -29.62
C ASN A 167 3.15 -18.45 -29.34
N PRO A 168 3.78 -17.67 -28.49
CA PRO A 168 5.18 -17.85 -28.19
C PRO A 168 5.40 -19.17 -27.43
N GLU A 169 6.61 -19.70 -27.52
CA GLU A 169 7.01 -20.92 -26.79
C GLU A 169 7.06 -20.67 -25.27
N TYR A 170 7.44 -19.47 -24.88
CA TYR A 170 7.55 -19.01 -23.50
C TYR A 170 6.73 -17.73 -23.28
N PRO A 171 6.23 -17.46 -22.06
CA PRO A 171 5.60 -16.18 -21.78
C PRO A 171 6.60 -15.03 -21.99
N ILE A 172 6.09 -13.90 -22.44
CA ILE A 172 6.91 -12.73 -22.75
C ILE A 172 6.49 -11.52 -21.91
N VAL A 173 7.46 -10.72 -21.48
CA VAL A 173 7.25 -9.40 -20.89
C VAL A 173 8.00 -8.35 -21.69
N ILE A 174 7.27 -7.39 -22.25
CA ILE A 174 7.82 -6.28 -23.03
C ILE A 174 7.88 -5.05 -22.13
N LYS A 175 9.09 -4.58 -21.84
CA LYS A 175 9.35 -3.39 -21.03
C LYS A 175 9.57 -2.17 -21.90
N LEU A 176 8.65 -1.21 -21.83
CA LEU A 176 8.65 -0.04 -22.69
C LEU A 176 9.66 1.05 -22.25
N HIS A 177 9.98 1.14 -20.96
CA HIS A 177 10.86 2.16 -20.39
C HIS A 177 12.16 1.59 -19.77
N GLY A 178 12.49 0.36 -20.11
CA GLY A 178 13.70 -0.31 -19.63
C GLY A 178 13.53 -1.03 -18.29
N ASP A 179 14.65 -1.46 -17.72
CA ASP A 179 14.70 -2.23 -16.48
C ASP A 179 15.73 -1.63 -15.51
N PHE A 180 15.40 -1.60 -14.20
CA PHE A 180 16.27 -1.05 -13.17
C PHE A 180 17.58 -1.83 -12.96
N ARG A 181 17.65 -3.07 -13.44
CA ARG A 181 18.86 -3.91 -13.33
C ARG A 181 19.96 -3.47 -14.30
N TYR A 182 19.54 -2.79 -15.38
CA TYR A 182 20.43 -2.27 -16.41
C TYR A 182 20.45 -0.74 -16.34
N ASP A 183 21.47 -0.08 -16.82
CA ASP A 183 21.56 1.40 -16.80
C ASP A 183 20.63 2.06 -17.86
N TRP A 184 19.58 1.36 -18.27
CA TRP A 184 18.62 1.74 -19.29
C TRP A 184 17.26 2.09 -18.70
N LEU A 185 17.21 3.13 -17.91
CA LEU A 185 15.94 3.67 -17.42
C LEU A 185 15.56 4.92 -18.20
N ARG A 186 14.35 4.94 -18.72
CA ARG A 186 13.72 6.13 -19.29
C ARG A 186 12.76 6.71 -18.26
N ASN A 187 13.22 7.70 -17.53
CA ASN A 187 12.54 8.21 -16.33
C ASN A 187 12.00 9.62 -16.46
N ILE A 188 12.42 10.36 -17.47
CA ILE A 188 12.04 11.76 -17.69
C ILE A 188 11.47 11.94 -19.09
N ASP A 189 10.72 13.02 -19.32
CA ASP A 189 10.00 13.25 -20.58
C ASP A 189 10.90 13.20 -21.80
N THR A 190 12.11 13.77 -21.72
CA THR A 190 13.08 13.74 -22.83
C THR A 190 13.58 12.34 -23.19
N GLU A 191 13.56 11.40 -22.23
CA GLU A 191 13.98 10.01 -22.41
C GLU A 191 12.82 9.10 -22.85
N THR A 192 11.56 9.47 -22.55
CA THR A 192 10.36 8.67 -22.82
C THR A 192 9.55 9.12 -24.04
N GLN A 193 9.92 10.23 -24.69
CA GLN A 193 9.14 10.82 -25.79
C GLN A 193 8.93 9.91 -27.01
N THR A 194 9.85 8.98 -27.25
CA THR A 194 9.75 8.06 -28.38
C THR A 194 10.00 6.63 -27.94
N LEU A 195 9.07 5.73 -28.31
CA LEU A 195 9.28 4.30 -28.19
C LEU A 195 10.07 3.80 -29.41
N CYS A 196 10.87 2.75 -29.21
CA CYS A 196 11.61 2.11 -30.29
C CYS A 196 10.65 1.57 -31.37
N SER A 197 10.91 1.89 -32.64
CA SER A 197 10.05 1.48 -33.76
C SER A 197 9.85 -0.03 -33.84
N SER A 198 10.88 -0.82 -33.58
CA SER A 198 10.78 -2.29 -33.59
C SER A 198 9.85 -2.82 -32.49
N VAL A 199 9.86 -2.19 -31.29
CA VAL A 199 8.91 -2.53 -30.21
C VAL A 199 7.49 -2.19 -30.65
N LEU A 200 7.28 -1.03 -31.27
CA LEU A 200 5.97 -0.59 -31.73
C LEU A 200 5.38 -1.51 -32.79
N GLU A 201 6.18 -1.91 -33.79
CA GLU A 201 5.73 -2.84 -34.82
C GLU A 201 5.38 -4.22 -34.23
N SER A 202 6.16 -4.71 -33.29
CA SER A 202 5.86 -5.96 -32.59
C SER A 202 4.55 -5.87 -31.81
N LEU A 203 4.31 -4.75 -31.12
CA LEU A 203 3.05 -4.51 -30.39
C LEU A 203 1.86 -4.41 -31.33
N LYS A 204 2.00 -3.72 -32.49
CA LYS A 204 0.96 -3.71 -33.53
C LYS A 204 0.61 -5.12 -33.99
N GLY A 205 1.62 -5.96 -34.20
CA GLY A 205 1.44 -7.37 -34.56
C GLY A 205 0.62 -8.14 -33.53
N LEU A 206 0.87 -7.94 -32.22
CA LEU A 206 0.10 -8.57 -31.14
C LEU A 206 -1.33 -8.03 -31.04
N PHE A 207 -1.50 -6.71 -31.10
CA PHE A 207 -2.78 -6.03 -30.89
C PHE A 207 -3.81 -6.26 -32.03
N LYS A 208 -3.36 -6.76 -33.17
CA LYS A 208 -4.24 -7.24 -34.26
C LYS A 208 -4.98 -8.53 -33.93
N TYR A 209 -4.52 -9.27 -32.90
CA TYR A 209 -5.09 -10.59 -32.59
C TYR A 209 -5.52 -10.72 -31.13
N LEU A 210 -4.90 -10.00 -30.24
CA LEU A 210 -5.16 -10.08 -28.80
C LEU A 210 -6.10 -8.97 -28.33
N GLY A 211 -6.86 -9.24 -27.28
CA GLY A 211 -7.45 -8.19 -26.47
C GLY A 211 -6.41 -7.60 -25.50
N LEU A 212 -6.67 -6.40 -25.01
CA LEU A 212 -5.80 -5.72 -24.08
C LEU A 212 -6.51 -5.42 -22.76
N ILE A 213 -5.90 -5.80 -21.65
CA ILE A 213 -6.37 -5.47 -20.30
C ILE A 213 -5.33 -4.57 -19.64
N VAL A 214 -5.68 -3.29 -19.47
CA VAL A 214 -4.83 -2.26 -18.89
C VAL A 214 -5.08 -2.18 -17.38
N ILE A 215 -4.06 -2.45 -16.57
CA ILE A 215 -4.18 -2.55 -15.12
C ILE A 215 -3.16 -1.65 -14.45
N GLY A 216 -3.62 -0.73 -13.59
CA GLY A 216 -2.74 0.12 -12.80
C GLY A 216 -1.98 1.19 -13.60
N TYR A 217 -2.42 1.51 -14.81
CA TYR A 217 -1.84 2.52 -15.68
C TYR A 217 -2.75 3.75 -15.77
N SER A 218 -2.17 4.94 -15.59
CA SER A 218 -2.93 6.19 -15.54
C SER A 218 -3.20 6.84 -16.90
N GLY A 219 -2.48 6.43 -17.96
CA GLY A 219 -2.58 7.04 -19.29
C GLY A 219 -1.96 8.43 -19.41
N ARG A 220 -0.94 8.73 -18.61
CA ARG A 220 -0.23 10.05 -18.65
C ARG A 220 1.02 10.03 -19.51
N ASP A 221 1.46 8.88 -19.95
CA ASP A 221 2.64 8.70 -20.78
C ASP A 221 2.30 9.00 -22.23
N GLU A 222 2.86 10.09 -22.76
CA GLU A 222 2.58 10.58 -24.10
C GLU A 222 2.96 9.58 -25.18
N SER A 223 4.11 8.93 -25.05
CA SER A 223 4.61 7.99 -26.07
C SER A 223 3.73 6.74 -26.22
N VAL A 224 3.25 6.22 -25.09
CA VAL A 224 2.36 5.06 -25.07
C VAL A 224 0.97 5.44 -25.55
N MET A 225 0.43 6.57 -25.09
CA MET A 225 -0.92 6.98 -25.47
C MET A 225 -1.00 7.34 -26.96
N SER A 226 -0.05 8.10 -27.49
CA SER A 226 0.00 8.46 -28.91
C SER A 226 0.17 7.23 -29.81
N PHE A 227 0.95 6.24 -29.37
CA PHE A 227 1.06 4.98 -30.09
C PHE A 227 -0.29 4.23 -30.15
N VAL A 228 -0.97 4.08 -29.01
CA VAL A 228 -2.25 3.37 -28.95
C VAL A 228 -3.33 4.11 -29.75
N GLU A 229 -3.37 5.45 -29.67
CA GLU A 229 -4.28 6.29 -30.45
C GLU A 229 -4.08 6.08 -31.97
N LYS A 230 -2.83 6.19 -32.43
CA LYS A 230 -2.47 5.98 -33.82
C LYS A 230 -2.79 4.56 -34.29
N PHE A 231 -2.49 3.55 -33.48
CA PHE A 231 -2.82 2.16 -33.81
C PHE A 231 -4.34 1.96 -33.97
N ILE A 232 -5.15 2.55 -33.09
CA ILE A 232 -6.61 2.48 -33.19
C ILE A 232 -7.12 3.20 -34.45
N GLU A 233 -6.47 4.29 -34.88
CA GLU A 233 -6.83 5.01 -36.10
C GLU A 233 -6.50 4.19 -37.37
N GLU A 234 -5.31 3.61 -37.43
CA GLU A 234 -4.77 2.92 -38.58
C GLU A 234 -5.34 1.49 -38.79
N GLU A 235 -5.73 0.81 -37.71
CA GLU A 235 -6.17 -0.59 -37.78
C GLU A 235 -7.70 -0.70 -37.82
N ASP A 236 -8.24 -1.45 -38.77
CA ASP A 236 -9.68 -1.62 -38.93
C ASP A 236 -10.32 -2.36 -37.77
N ARG A 237 -9.64 -3.36 -37.22
CA ARG A 237 -10.13 -4.18 -36.12
C ARG A 237 -9.09 -4.34 -35.01
N PRO A 238 -8.73 -3.24 -34.30
CA PRO A 238 -7.77 -3.30 -33.21
C PRO A 238 -8.38 -4.05 -32.00
N PHE A 239 -7.55 -4.81 -31.28
CA PHE A 239 -7.96 -5.55 -30.08
C PHE A 239 -9.22 -6.42 -30.26
N PRO A 240 -9.25 -7.39 -31.19
CA PRO A 240 -10.47 -8.11 -31.55
C PRO A 240 -11.08 -8.94 -30.41
N GLN A 241 -10.35 -9.20 -29.33
CA GLN A 241 -10.85 -9.88 -28.13
C GLN A 241 -11.35 -8.89 -27.04
N GLY A 242 -11.31 -7.59 -27.34
CA GLY A 242 -11.77 -6.51 -26.47
C GLY A 242 -10.65 -5.69 -25.84
N PHE A 243 -11.02 -4.52 -25.38
CA PHE A 243 -10.15 -3.55 -24.73
C PHE A 243 -10.73 -3.14 -23.38
N TYR A 244 -10.00 -3.41 -22.28
CA TYR A 244 -10.50 -3.20 -20.92
C TYR A 244 -9.50 -2.37 -20.14
N TRP A 245 -9.96 -1.20 -19.69
CA TRP A 245 -9.14 -0.30 -18.90
C TRP A 245 -9.58 -0.29 -17.44
N CYS A 246 -8.75 -0.84 -16.56
CA CYS A 246 -9.04 -0.92 -15.13
C CYS A 246 -8.84 0.44 -14.46
N ILE A 247 -9.86 0.88 -13.71
CA ILE A 247 -9.85 2.10 -12.90
C ILE A 247 -10.21 1.77 -11.45
N LYS A 248 -9.74 2.57 -10.50
CA LYS A 248 -10.16 2.43 -9.10
C LYS A 248 -11.65 2.74 -8.93
N GLU A 249 -12.31 2.12 -7.96
CA GLU A 249 -13.75 2.30 -7.70
C GLU A 249 -14.15 3.77 -7.48
N ASP A 250 -13.28 4.54 -6.84
CA ASP A 250 -13.41 5.97 -6.53
C ASP A 250 -12.59 6.89 -7.45
N GLY A 251 -11.92 6.31 -8.45
CA GLY A 251 -11.02 7.03 -9.35
C GLY A 251 -11.70 7.64 -10.56
N ASN A 252 -11.23 8.82 -10.97
CA ASN A 252 -11.57 9.42 -12.25
C ASN A 252 -10.70 8.79 -13.35
N TYR A 253 -11.29 8.60 -14.52
CA TYR A 253 -10.56 8.16 -15.70
C TYR A 253 -9.96 9.34 -16.47
N ASN A 254 -8.82 9.11 -17.10
CA ASN A 254 -8.19 10.06 -18.00
C ASN A 254 -9.10 10.32 -19.21
N SER A 255 -9.22 11.58 -19.63
CA SER A 255 -10.04 11.96 -20.81
C SER A 255 -9.60 11.25 -22.10
N ARG A 256 -8.27 11.07 -22.31
CA ARG A 256 -7.73 10.34 -23.47
C ARG A 256 -8.14 8.86 -23.44
N ALA A 257 -8.08 8.21 -22.29
CA ALA A 257 -8.54 6.82 -22.14
C ALA A 257 -10.04 6.70 -22.46
N LYS A 258 -10.85 7.71 -22.11
CA LYS A 258 -12.27 7.76 -22.48
C LYS A 258 -12.44 7.83 -23.99
N THR A 259 -11.73 8.73 -24.65
CA THR A 259 -11.76 8.86 -26.12
C THR A 259 -11.34 7.58 -26.83
N LEU A 260 -10.30 6.87 -26.32
CA LEU A 260 -9.90 5.56 -26.88
C LEU A 260 -11.03 4.55 -26.81
N ILE A 261 -11.71 4.44 -25.68
CA ILE A 261 -12.83 3.51 -25.50
C ILE A 261 -13.99 3.87 -26.42
N GLU A 262 -14.29 5.14 -26.60
CA GLU A 262 -15.34 5.62 -27.50
C GLU A 262 -15.03 5.28 -28.97
N ARG A 263 -13.83 5.57 -29.45
CA ARG A 263 -13.35 5.24 -30.80
C ARG A 263 -13.36 3.72 -31.08
N LEU A 264 -12.95 2.92 -30.11
CA LEU A 264 -13.00 1.46 -30.24
C LEU A 264 -14.43 0.93 -30.39
N LYS A 265 -15.37 1.51 -29.66
CA LYS A 265 -16.80 1.16 -29.79
C LYS A 265 -17.39 1.55 -31.14
N GLU A 266 -17.00 2.69 -31.68
CA GLU A 266 -17.38 3.13 -33.03
C GLU A 266 -16.90 2.11 -34.09
N LYS A 267 -15.75 1.46 -33.86
CA LYS A 267 -15.23 0.37 -34.70
C LYS A 267 -15.87 -1.01 -34.37
N GLY A 268 -16.88 -1.06 -33.50
CA GLY A 268 -17.55 -2.31 -33.14
C GLY A 268 -16.74 -3.20 -32.18
N ILE A 269 -15.67 -2.68 -31.58
CA ILE A 269 -14.85 -3.41 -30.60
C ILE A 269 -15.48 -3.30 -29.22
N GLU A 270 -15.52 -4.40 -28.49
CA GLU A 270 -15.93 -4.38 -27.09
C GLU A 270 -14.86 -3.65 -26.25
N ALA A 271 -15.18 -2.45 -25.79
CA ALA A 271 -14.26 -1.62 -25.01
C ALA A 271 -14.96 -1.02 -23.79
N ASN A 272 -14.39 -1.21 -22.59
CA ASN A 272 -15.01 -0.75 -21.35
C ASN A 272 -13.99 -0.37 -20.29
N PHE A 273 -14.38 0.59 -19.41
CA PHE A 273 -13.73 0.75 -18.13
C PHE A 273 -14.16 -0.36 -17.18
N ILE A 274 -13.22 -0.89 -16.42
CA ILE A 274 -13.44 -1.92 -15.40
C ILE A 274 -13.16 -1.31 -14.04
N LYS A 275 -14.17 -1.26 -13.17
CA LYS A 275 -13.95 -0.86 -11.78
C LYS A 275 -13.32 -1.98 -11.00
N ILE A 276 -12.17 -1.69 -10.37
CA ILE A 276 -11.43 -2.62 -9.52
C ILE A 276 -11.06 -1.93 -8.20
N SER A 277 -11.04 -2.67 -7.12
CA SER A 277 -10.51 -2.17 -5.84
C SER A 277 -8.97 -2.17 -5.86
N SER A 278 -8.37 -3.24 -6.39
CA SER A 278 -6.91 -3.38 -6.57
C SER A 278 -6.58 -4.35 -7.70
N PHE A 279 -5.30 -4.41 -8.09
CA PHE A 279 -4.76 -5.46 -8.96
C PHE A 279 -5.01 -6.86 -8.38
N ASP A 280 -4.74 -7.02 -7.08
CA ASP A 280 -4.91 -8.30 -6.40
C ASP A 280 -6.36 -8.77 -6.41
N ASP A 281 -7.32 -7.87 -6.16
CA ASP A 281 -8.74 -8.22 -6.17
C ASP A 281 -9.21 -8.67 -7.57
N LEU A 282 -8.74 -8.00 -8.63
CA LEU A 282 -9.06 -8.40 -10.00
C LEU A 282 -8.53 -9.82 -10.29
N LEU A 283 -7.26 -10.09 -9.92
CA LEU A 283 -6.66 -11.40 -10.17
C LEU A 283 -7.34 -12.50 -9.34
N ILE A 284 -7.76 -12.21 -8.11
CA ILE A 284 -8.56 -13.11 -7.29
C ILE A 284 -9.92 -13.40 -7.94
N GLU A 285 -10.57 -12.37 -8.51
CA GLU A 285 -11.85 -12.57 -9.21
C GLU A 285 -11.68 -13.42 -10.47
N ILE A 286 -10.59 -13.22 -11.24
CA ILE A 286 -10.26 -14.07 -12.40
C ILE A 286 -9.99 -15.51 -11.94
N TYR A 287 -9.15 -15.71 -10.94
CA TYR A 287 -8.81 -17.04 -10.42
C TYR A 287 -10.06 -17.84 -10.02
N LYS A 288 -11.03 -17.19 -9.37
CA LYS A 288 -12.30 -17.83 -8.95
C LYS A 288 -13.21 -18.27 -10.11
N GLN A 289 -12.95 -17.86 -11.34
CA GLN A 289 -13.73 -18.26 -12.51
C GLN A 289 -13.08 -19.43 -13.27
N LEU A 290 -11.91 -19.87 -12.84
CA LEU A 290 -11.20 -20.97 -13.48
C LEU A 290 -11.58 -22.30 -12.83
N ASP A 291 -11.63 -23.36 -13.63
CA ASP A 291 -12.00 -24.71 -13.18
C ASP A 291 -10.86 -25.41 -12.42
N GLU A 292 -9.63 -24.92 -12.57
CA GLU A 292 -8.45 -25.48 -11.92
C GLU A 292 -7.99 -24.59 -10.77
N ASN A 293 -7.55 -25.23 -9.69
CA ASN A 293 -7.14 -24.57 -8.46
C ASN A 293 -5.66 -24.83 -8.11
N ASP A 294 -5.07 -23.96 -7.33
CA ASP A 294 -3.76 -24.10 -6.71
C ASP A 294 -3.92 -24.12 -5.18
N ASN A 295 -3.48 -25.22 -4.54
CA ASN A 295 -3.67 -25.43 -3.10
C ASN A 295 -3.10 -24.30 -2.23
N LYS A 296 -1.96 -23.70 -2.64
CA LYS A 296 -1.34 -22.60 -1.89
C LYS A 296 -2.12 -21.28 -2.04
N ILE A 297 -2.68 -21.06 -3.22
CA ILE A 297 -3.56 -19.90 -3.48
C ILE A 297 -4.87 -20.12 -2.71
N ASP A 298 -5.46 -21.31 -2.78
CA ASP A 298 -6.70 -21.64 -2.09
C ASP A 298 -6.54 -21.59 -0.56
N GLU A 299 -5.44 -22.09 -0.02
CA GLU A 299 -5.10 -21.96 1.40
C GLU A 299 -5.00 -20.47 1.79
N TRP A 300 -4.28 -19.68 1.02
CA TRP A 300 -4.20 -18.25 1.26
C TRP A 300 -5.57 -17.57 1.16
N LEU A 301 -6.39 -17.91 0.17
CA LEU A 301 -7.74 -17.38 0.01
C LEU A 301 -8.67 -17.86 1.12
N SER A 302 -8.55 -19.09 1.60
CA SER A 302 -9.35 -19.60 2.70
C SER A 302 -9.01 -18.92 4.01
N ASP A 303 -7.73 -18.72 4.30
CA ASP A 303 -7.26 -17.95 5.44
C ASP A 303 -7.75 -16.50 5.41
N ASN A 304 -7.94 -15.95 4.22
CA ASN A 304 -8.44 -14.60 4.00
C ASN A 304 -9.97 -14.53 3.82
N ARG A 305 -10.67 -15.65 3.48
CA ARG A 305 -12.15 -15.67 3.33
C ARG A 305 -12.89 -15.29 4.61
N VAL A 306 -12.36 -15.67 5.76
CA VAL A 306 -12.95 -15.30 7.07
C VAL A 306 -13.00 -13.79 7.27
N LEU A 307 -12.20 -13.02 6.51
CA LEU A 307 -12.06 -11.58 6.64
C LEU A 307 -12.46 -10.79 5.37
N GLN A 308 -13.04 -11.42 4.35
CA GLN A 308 -13.58 -10.64 3.23
C GLN A 308 -14.83 -9.87 3.66
N PRO A 309 -14.95 -8.58 3.30
CA PRO A 309 -16.17 -7.85 3.58
C PRO A 309 -17.34 -8.52 2.85
N PHE A 310 -18.33 -8.95 3.60
CA PHE A 310 -19.54 -9.55 3.04
C PHE A 310 -20.23 -8.52 2.14
N ARG A 311 -20.26 -8.75 0.82
CA ARG A 311 -21.03 -7.91 -0.11
C ARG A 311 -22.49 -8.24 0.02
N VAL A 312 -23.21 -7.48 0.85
CA VAL A 312 -24.66 -7.50 0.85
C VAL A 312 -25.15 -6.74 -0.38
N SER A 313 -25.90 -7.39 -1.24
CA SER A 313 -26.54 -6.72 -2.39
C SER A 313 -27.39 -5.53 -1.92
N ASN A 314 -27.26 -4.39 -2.61
CA ASN A 314 -27.82 -3.07 -2.31
C ASN A 314 -29.36 -2.99 -2.40
N ARG A 315 -30.11 -3.94 -1.86
CA ARG A 315 -31.59 -3.89 -1.99
C ARG A 315 -32.37 -3.55 -0.71
N TYR A 316 -31.72 -3.40 0.45
CA TYR A 316 -32.41 -2.98 1.68
C TYR A 316 -31.53 -2.12 2.57
N ASP A 317 -32.14 -1.14 3.22
CA ASP A 317 -31.55 -0.15 4.11
C ASP A 317 -30.42 -0.65 5.02
N ASN A 318 -29.33 0.08 4.97
CA ASN A 318 -28.03 -0.12 5.57
C ASN A 318 -28.04 -0.31 7.09
N LYS A 319 -28.22 -1.52 7.57
CA LYS A 319 -27.93 -1.87 8.97
C LYS A 319 -26.78 -2.88 9.01
N PHE A 320 -25.55 -2.38 9.09
CA PHE A 320 -24.36 -3.21 9.26
C PHE A 320 -23.89 -3.16 10.71
N ILE A 321 -23.39 -4.30 11.21
CA ILE A 321 -22.52 -4.29 12.38
C ILE A 321 -21.11 -3.96 11.89
N VAL A 322 -20.58 -2.82 12.30
CA VAL A 322 -19.17 -2.47 12.05
C VAL A 322 -18.36 -3.01 13.21
N LEU A 323 -17.46 -3.94 12.92
CA LEU A 323 -16.53 -4.44 13.91
C LEU A 323 -15.38 -3.44 14.06
N ASN A 324 -14.99 -3.16 15.27
CA ASN A 324 -14.01 -2.13 15.64
C ASN A 324 -12.55 -2.59 15.48
N TYR A 325 -12.26 -3.46 14.52
CA TYR A 325 -10.91 -3.90 14.24
C TYR A 325 -10.50 -3.71 12.78
N LEU A 326 -9.20 -3.51 12.60
CA LEU A 326 -8.50 -3.42 11.33
C LEU A 326 -7.49 -4.55 11.27
N ARG A 327 -7.34 -5.21 10.13
CA ARG A 327 -6.34 -6.26 9.97
C ARG A 327 -4.96 -5.65 9.76
N ILE A 328 -3.97 -6.16 10.48
CA ILE A 328 -2.56 -5.91 10.20
C ILE A 328 -2.13 -6.96 9.18
N ILE A 329 -1.70 -6.49 7.99
CA ILE A 329 -1.39 -7.35 6.84
C ILE A 329 0.10 -7.67 6.81
N ASP A 330 0.93 -6.69 7.17
CA ASP A 330 2.39 -6.81 7.22
C ASP A 330 2.89 -6.23 8.53
N TYR A 331 3.86 -6.89 9.14
CA TYR A 331 4.42 -6.50 10.43
C TYR A 331 5.83 -7.11 10.60
N PRO A 332 6.68 -6.52 11.45
CA PRO A 332 8.00 -7.07 11.72
C PRO A 332 7.91 -8.48 12.31
N GLN A 333 8.55 -9.44 11.67
CA GLN A 333 8.55 -10.84 12.11
C GLN A 333 9.95 -11.33 12.49
N THR A 334 11.01 -10.66 12.05
CA THR A 334 12.40 -11.03 12.30
C THR A 334 13.05 -9.93 13.12
N PHE A 335 13.76 -10.31 14.14
CA PHE A 335 14.44 -9.49 15.13
C PHE A 335 15.88 -9.92 15.25
N LEU A 336 16.73 -9.02 15.75
CA LEU A 336 18.07 -9.36 16.17
C LEU A 336 18.05 -9.72 17.66
N THR A 337 18.75 -10.77 18.05
CA THR A 337 18.88 -11.18 19.45
C THR A 337 20.34 -11.46 19.78
N PHE A 338 20.74 -11.14 21.00
CA PHE A 338 22.10 -11.34 21.49
C PHE A 338 22.12 -11.42 23.01
N LYS A 339 23.04 -12.18 23.57
CA LYS A 339 23.33 -12.12 25.00
C LYS A 339 24.02 -10.81 25.38
N TYR A 340 23.68 -10.31 26.53
CA TYR A 340 24.17 -9.01 26.98
C TYR A 340 24.89 -9.08 28.32
N LYS A 341 25.82 -8.14 28.51
CA LYS A 341 26.52 -7.86 29.77
C LYS A 341 26.34 -6.39 30.15
N ASN A 342 26.50 -6.08 31.45
CA ASN A 342 26.54 -4.70 31.98
C ASN A 342 25.27 -3.85 31.73
N ILE A 343 24.11 -4.46 31.46
CA ILE A 343 22.80 -3.80 31.43
C ILE A 343 22.00 -4.38 32.62
N GLN A 344 21.64 -3.56 33.60
CA GLN A 344 21.06 -4.07 34.84
C GLN A 344 19.53 -4.02 34.85
N ASN A 345 18.95 -3.01 34.19
CA ASN A 345 17.53 -2.76 34.27
C ASN A 345 16.98 -2.11 32.98
N TRP A 346 15.68 -1.86 32.98
CA TRP A 346 14.98 -1.25 31.85
C TRP A 346 15.43 0.19 31.56
N GLU A 347 15.84 0.94 32.58
CA GLU A 347 16.30 2.32 32.43
C GLU A 347 17.63 2.38 31.67
N ASP A 348 18.56 1.46 31.97
CA ASP A 348 19.82 1.33 31.25
C ASP A 348 19.57 1.00 29.77
N LEU A 349 18.67 0.04 29.49
CA LEU A 349 18.33 -0.35 28.13
C LEU A 349 17.69 0.81 27.34
N THR A 350 16.80 1.55 27.99
CA THR A 350 16.12 2.70 27.40
C THR A 350 17.11 3.82 27.09
N ALA A 351 18.02 4.12 28.01
CA ALA A 351 19.05 5.15 27.83
C ALA A 351 19.99 4.82 26.63
N LEU A 352 20.30 3.54 26.41
CA LEU A 352 21.11 3.10 25.27
C LEU A 352 20.40 3.31 23.93
N THR A 353 19.10 3.18 23.90
CA THR A 353 18.28 3.27 22.67
C THR A 353 17.66 4.66 22.47
N GLU A 354 17.73 5.55 23.46
CA GLU A 354 17.17 6.89 23.39
C GLU A 354 17.75 7.71 22.23
N GLY A 355 16.88 8.35 21.45
CA GLY A 355 17.26 9.12 20.27
C GLY A 355 17.73 8.30 19.08
N LYS A 356 17.80 6.97 19.21
CA LYS A 356 18.11 6.03 18.12
C LYS A 356 16.84 5.35 17.65
N HIS A 357 16.77 5.01 16.38
CA HIS A 357 15.61 4.32 15.82
C HIS A 357 15.66 2.80 16.09
N ILE A 358 15.99 2.44 17.33
CA ILE A 358 16.09 1.08 17.82
C ILE A 358 15.04 0.87 18.89
N ILE A 359 14.29 -0.21 18.81
CA ILE A 359 13.38 -0.66 19.86
C ILE A 359 13.92 -1.99 20.37
N ALA A 360 14.25 -2.04 21.65
CA ALA A 360 14.81 -3.22 22.28
C ALA A 360 14.02 -3.62 23.51
N SER A 361 14.07 -4.91 23.86
CA SER A 361 13.43 -5.47 25.04
C SER A 361 14.27 -6.61 25.61
N PHE A 362 14.16 -6.83 26.90
CA PHE A 362 14.70 -8.05 27.50
C PHE A 362 13.96 -9.27 26.96
N PHE A 363 14.72 -10.30 26.66
CA PHE A 363 14.26 -11.56 26.08
C PHE A 363 14.80 -12.74 26.90
N ARG A 364 14.35 -13.94 26.64
CA ARG A 364 14.68 -15.17 27.37
C ARG A 364 16.18 -15.25 27.73
N GLU A 365 16.50 -15.84 28.88
CA GLU A 365 17.87 -16.26 29.28
C GLU A 365 18.98 -15.20 29.12
N LYS A 366 18.79 -14.01 29.65
CA LYS A 366 19.76 -12.91 29.51
C LYS A 366 20.02 -12.45 28.07
N ASN A 367 19.06 -12.58 27.18
CA ASN A 367 19.13 -11.98 25.86
C ASN A 367 18.43 -10.63 25.82
N ILE A 368 18.87 -9.79 24.92
CA ILE A 368 18.13 -8.66 24.40
C ILE A 368 17.60 -9.06 23.02
N ILE A 369 16.37 -8.65 22.72
CA ILE A 369 15.80 -8.71 21.39
C ILE A 369 15.59 -7.28 20.90
N ALA A 370 16.04 -6.98 19.71
CA ALA A 370 16.06 -5.63 19.15
C ALA A 370 15.50 -5.61 17.72
N LEU A 371 14.88 -4.47 17.42
CA LEU A 371 14.30 -4.17 16.14
C LEU A 371 14.80 -2.80 15.67
N GLY A 372 15.36 -2.71 14.47
CA GLY A 372 15.95 -1.50 13.92
C GLY A 372 16.91 -1.81 12.77
N ASP A 373 17.71 -0.83 12.41
CA ASP A 373 18.82 -1.04 11.48
C ASP A 373 19.92 -1.87 12.15
N GLU A 374 20.36 -2.94 11.48
CA GLU A 374 21.34 -3.87 12.03
C GLU A 374 22.67 -3.19 12.37
N GLY A 375 23.15 -2.31 11.49
CA GLY A 375 24.39 -1.57 11.72
C GLY A 375 24.29 -0.67 12.95
N GLN A 376 23.18 0.01 13.13
CA GLN A 376 22.93 0.83 14.32
C GLN A 376 22.80 -0.01 15.59
N ILE A 377 22.16 -1.19 15.52
CA ILE A 377 22.05 -2.10 16.66
C ILE A 377 23.44 -2.59 17.06
N ARG A 378 24.25 -3.06 16.11
CA ARG A 378 25.62 -3.51 16.35
C ARG A 378 26.49 -2.41 16.98
N GLU A 379 26.43 -1.20 16.46
CA GLU A 379 27.19 -0.06 17.00
C GLU A 379 26.69 0.37 18.37
N THR A 380 25.36 0.39 18.60
CA THR A 380 24.78 0.78 19.86
C THR A 380 25.12 -0.15 21.01
N PHE A 381 25.14 -1.45 20.72
CA PHE A 381 25.34 -2.48 21.75
C PHE A 381 26.72 -3.13 21.73
N LYS A 382 27.68 -2.64 20.91
CA LYS A 382 28.99 -3.27 20.72
C LYS A 382 29.73 -3.63 22.02
N ASP A 383 29.66 -2.75 23.03
CA ASP A 383 30.32 -2.94 24.32
C ASP A 383 29.51 -3.79 25.31
N TYR A 384 28.27 -4.08 24.96
CA TYR A 384 27.29 -4.80 25.78
C TYR A 384 26.98 -6.20 25.26
N ILE A 385 27.39 -6.54 24.04
CA ILE A 385 27.19 -7.88 23.44
C ILE A 385 28.20 -8.83 24.07
N GLU A 386 27.72 -9.99 24.50
CA GLU A 386 28.53 -11.05 25.06
C GLU A 386 28.83 -12.16 24.03
N ASP A 387 27.86 -12.47 23.16
CA ASP A 387 27.95 -13.49 22.11
C ASP A 387 27.68 -12.89 20.70
N GLU A 388 27.64 -13.73 19.66
CA GLU A 388 27.25 -13.31 18.31
C GLU A 388 25.77 -12.87 18.27
N ILE A 389 25.46 -11.92 17.38
CA ILE A 389 24.10 -11.49 17.10
C ILE A 389 23.43 -12.50 16.17
N GLU A 390 22.29 -13.01 16.58
CA GLU A 390 21.47 -13.97 15.83
C GLU A 390 20.15 -13.35 15.35
N TYR A 391 19.55 -13.96 14.34
CA TYR A 391 18.20 -13.61 13.90
C TYR A 391 17.15 -14.47 14.58
N TYR A 392 16.20 -13.83 15.20
CA TYR A 392 15.03 -14.48 15.79
C TYR A 392 13.77 -14.21 14.95
N THR A 393 13.13 -15.28 14.49
CA THR A 393 11.84 -15.19 13.78
C THR A 393 10.71 -15.53 14.72
N LEU A 394 9.67 -14.67 14.76
CA LEU A 394 8.51 -14.87 15.61
C LEU A 394 7.82 -16.21 15.36
N THR A 395 7.49 -16.88 16.44
CA THR A 395 6.64 -18.06 16.45
C THR A 395 5.16 -17.68 16.67
N GLU A 396 4.26 -18.59 16.36
CA GLU A 396 2.84 -18.43 16.66
C GLU A 396 2.58 -18.27 18.17
N ASN A 397 3.39 -18.93 19.00
CA ASN A 397 3.32 -18.78 20.46
C ASN A 397 3.66 -17.36 20.92
N ASP A 398 4.66 -16.72 20.30
CA ASP A 398 5.00 -15.33 20.63
C ASP A 398 3.85 -14.38 20.27
N LEU A 399 3.20 -14.60 19.12
CA LEU A 399 2.04 -13.81 18.71
C LEU A 399 0.83 -14.02 19.62
N ASN A 400 0.63 -15.23 20.14
CA ASN A 400 -0.44 -15.53 21.10
C ASN A 400 -0.26 -14.82 22.46
N GLU A 401 0.97 -14.47 22.85
CA GLU A 401 1.21 -13.66 24.05
C GLU A 401 0.65 -12.23 23.94
N LEU A 402 0.45 -11.70 22.71
CA LEU A 402 -0.23 -10.41 22.49
C LEU A 402 -1.65 -10.41 23.09
N ASN A 403 -2.37 -11.53 23.01
CA ASN A 403 -3.73 -11.66 23.54
C ASN A 403 -3.75 -11.56 25.08
N LYS A 404 -2.65 -11.94 25.71
CA LYS A 404 -2.47 -11.84 27.16
C LYS A 404 -1.89 -10.48 27.57
N GLN A 405 -1.65 -9.59 26.62
CA GLN A 405 -1.07 -8.26 26.80
C GLN A 405 0.27 -8.30 27.56
N ARG A 406 1.12 -9.26 27.25
CA ARG A 406 2.41 -9.48 27.90
C ARG A 406 3.45 -10.01 26.89
N GLY A 407 4.69 -10.17 27.39
CA GLY A 407 5.81 -10.63 26.58
C GLY A 407 6.51 -9.52 25.80
N PHE A 408 7.69 -9.85 25.25
CA PHE A 408 8.54 -8.88 24.55
C PHE A 408 7.88 -8.28 23.31
N ILE A 409 7.18 -9.10 22.53
CA ILE A 409 6.53 -8.66 21.29
C ILE A 409 5.44 -7.62 21.56
N TYR A 410 4.72 -7.80 22.67
CA TYR A 410 3.73 -6.84 23.11
C TYR A 410 4.36 -5.48 23.39
N GLY A 411 5.47 -5.44 24.15
CA GLY A 411 6.19 -4.21 24.43
C GLY A 411 6.68 -3.53 23.16
N ILE A 412 7.37 -4.26 22.29
CA ILE A 412 7.93 -3.72 21.05
C ILE A 412 6.85 -3.18 20.10
N TYR A 413 5.78 -3.94 19.86
CA TYR A 413 4.71 -3.46 18.98
C TYR A 413 4.00 -2.23 19.55
N TYR A 414 3.77 -2.21 20.87
CA TYR A 414 3.18 -1.05 21.52
C TYR A 414 4.04 0.20 21.44
N GLU A 415 5.35 0.08 21.58
CA GLU A 415 6.25 1.23 21.42
C GLU A 415 6.20 1.80 20.02
N ILE A 416 6.15 0.97 18.99
CA ILE A 416 6.03 1.42 17.59
C ILE A 416 4.71 2.18 17.37
N PHE A 417 3.59 1.64 17.86
CA PHE A 417 2.29 2.30 17.71
C PHE A 417 2.21 3.59 18.52
N ASN A 418 2.71 3.59 19.76
CA ASN A 418 2.77 4.79 20.59
C ASN A 418 3.60 5.89 19.93
N TRP A 419 4.78 5.52 19.44
CA TRP A 419 5.63 6.45 18.71
C TRP A 419 4.89 7.07 17.52
N TYR A 420 4.22 6.24 16.72
CA TYR A 420 3.46 6.70 15.57
C TYR A 420 2.34 7.67 15.96
N PHE A 421 1.56 7.35 16.98
CA PHE A 421 0.46 8.19 17.41
C PHE A 421 0.92 9.54 17.97
N LEU A 422 2.01 9.55 18.71
CA LEU A 422 2.56 10.77 19.30
C LEU A 422 3.28 11.63 18.25
N ASN A 423 4.20 11.03 17.50
CA ASN A 423 5.14 11.78 16.66
C ASN A 423 4.63 11.99 15.23
N VAL A 424 3.88 11.06 14.69
CA VAL A 424 3.37 11.15 13.31
C VAL A 424 1.96 11.72 13.27
N LEU A 425 1.08 11.30 14.20
CA LEU A 425 -0.30 11.79 14.25
C LEU A 425 -0.48 13.02 15.12
N GLY A 426 0.53 13.41 15.90
CA GLY A 426 0.45 14.54 16.82
C GLY A 426 -0.65 14.38 17.88
N LEU A 427 -0.95 13.13 18.27
CA LEU A 427 -1.93 12.86 19.32
C LEU A 427 -1.30 13.03 20.70
N LYS A 428 -2.11 13.32 21.68
CA LYS A 428 -1.70 13.33 23.10
C LYS A 428 -2.07 12.00 23.76
N ARG A 429 -1.25 11.56 24.71
CA ARG A 429 -1.48 10.34 25.51
C ARG A 429 -2.10 10.71 26.86
N PHE A 430 -3.19 10.03 27.19
CA PHE A 430 -3.89 10.27 28.45
C PHE A 430 -3.34 9.37 29.57
N ASN A 431 -2.80 10.00 30.65
CA ASN A 431 -2.42 9.36 31.91
C ASN A 431 -1.60 8.05 31.77
N LYS A 432 -0.54 8.03 30.95
CA LYS A 432 0.29 6.84 30.67
C LYS A 432 -0.51 5.60 30.21
N LYS A 433 -1.84 5.71 30.01
CA LYS A 433 -2.68 4.65 29.44
C LYS A 433 -2.52 4.64 27.92
N ARG A 434 -3.04 3.58 27.29
CA ARG A 434 -3.08 3.45 25.83
C ARG A 434 -4.25 4.20 25.21
N VAL A 435 -4.52 5.38 25.74
CA VAL A 435 -5.61 6.25 25.29
C VAL A 435 -5.00 7.48 24.65
N PHE A 436 -5.36 7.72 23.40
CA PHE A 436 -4.86 8.81 22.58
C PHE A 436 -5.99 9.73 22.17
N TYR A 437 -5.74 11.04 22.17
CA TYR A 437 -6.72 12.06 21.83
C TYR A 437 -6.12 13.25 21.10
N LYS A 438 -6.97 13.97 20.38
CA LYS A 438 -6.66 15.32 19.87
C LYS A 438 -7.18 16.37 20.85
N GLU A 439 -6.49 17.48 20.99
CA GLU A 439 -6.95 18.64 21.75
C GLU A 439 -8.08 19.41 21.04
N GLN A 440 -9.15 18.70 20.72
CA GLN A 440 -10.36 19.29 20.17
C GLN A 440 -11.52 19.04 21.13
N ILE A 441 -12.08 20.12 21.68
CA ILE A 441 -13.17 20.05 22.66
C ILE A 441 -14.49 19.86 21.91
N TYR A 442 -15.26 18.89 22.36
CA TYR A 442 -16.63 18.62 21.96
C TYR A 442 -17.57 18.90 23.13
N GLU A 443 -18.82 19.24 22.85
CA GLU A 443 -19.84 19.47 23.87
C GLU A 443 -21.04 18.53 23.65
N LYS A 444 -21.56 17.95 24.73
CA LYS A 444 -22.78 17.16 24.71
C LYS A 444 -23.74 17.64 25.80
N LYS A 445 -24.97 18.03 25.41
CA LYS A 445 -26.04 18.32 26.35
C LYS A 445 -26.69 16.99 26.76
N LEU A 446 -26.75 16.73 28.03
CA LEU A 446 -27.29 15.50 28.56
C LEU A 446 -28.77 15.68 28.95
N PRO A 447 -29.63 14.69 28.69
CA PRO A 447 -31.09 14.85 28.84
C PRO A 447 -31.59 15.23 30.25
N ARG A 448 -30.76 14.96 31.29
CA ARG A 448 -31.11 15.19 32.70
C ARG A 448 -30.29 16.27 33.40
N TYR A 449 -29.42 16.99 32.66
CA TYR A 449 -28.58 18.02 33.24
C TYR A 449 -28.72 19.33 32.48
N SER A 450 -28.82 20.44 33.23
CA SER A 450 -28.90 21.78 32.66
C SER A 450 -27.56 22.25 32.03
N ARG A 451 -26.47 21.58 32.33
CA ARG A 451 -25.11 21.93 31.84
C ARG A 451 -24.64 20.96 30.73
N LYS A 452 -23.95 21.51 29.74
CA LYS A 452 -23.25 20.72 28.72
C LYS A 452 -21.96 20.14 29.33
N ILE A 453 -21.63 18.89 29.03
CA ILE A 453 -20.33 18.31 29.34
C ILE A 453 -19.40 18.57 28.16
N ARG A 454 -18.22 19.12 28.46
CA ARG A 454 -17.12 19.31 27.52
C ARG A 454 -16.19 18.10 27.60
N TYR A 455 -15.79 17.56 26.46
CA TYR A 455 -14.97 16.36 26.40
C TYR A 455 -14.07 16.33 25.17
N PHE A 456 -13.01 15.53 25.24
CA PHE A 456 -12.19 15.15 24.09
C PHE A 456 -12.63 13.79 23.58
N LYS A 457 -12.71 13.65 22.26
CA LYS A 457 -12.76 12.34 21.64
C LYS A 457 -11.40 11.69 21.75
N ALA A 458 -11.39 10.46 22.19
CA ALA A 458 -10.21 9.63 22.36
C ALA A 458 -10.45 8.23 21.85
N PHE A 459 -9.41 7.44 21.74
CA PHE A 459 -9.51 6.01 21.51
C PHE A 459 -8.49 5.27 22.38
N ASN A 460 -8.86 4.05 22.72
CA ASN A 460 -7.95 3.03 23.22
C ASN A 460 -7.72 2.00 22.11
N TYR A 461 -6.58 1.29 22.14
CA TYR A 461 -6.32 0.24 21.16
C TYR A 461 -5.72 -0.99 21.81
N SER A 462 -5.92 -2.13 21.15
CA SER A 462 -5.19 -3.37 21.43
C SER A 462 -4.72 -4.02 20.13
N ILE A 463 -3.68 -4.81 20.23
CA ILE A 463 -3.18 -5.65 19.15
C ILE A 463 -3.41 -7.08 19.61
N GLU A 464 -4.12 -7.86 18.80
CA GLU A 464 -4.48 -9.24 19.15
C GLU A 464 -4.18 -10.16 17.97
N PHE A 465 -3.78 -11.39 18.30
CA PHE A 465 -3.58 -12.46 17.34
C PHE A 465 -4.71 -13.48 17.47
N ARG A 466 -5.59 -13.55 16.47
CA ARG A 466 -6.74 -14.45 16.42
C ARG A 466 -6.87 -15.08 15.04
N ASP A 467 -7.17 -16.37 14.99
CA ASP A 467 -7.35 -17.12 13.75
C ASP A 467 -6.19 -16.90 12.76
N LYS A 468 -4.96 -17.01 13.25
CA LYS A 468 -3.71 -16.77 12.52
C LYS A 468 -3.59 -15.37 11.90
N LYS A 469 -4.28 -14.38 12.46
CA LYS A 469 -4.30 -12.99 11.98
C LYS A 469 -3.96 -12.01 13.07
N LEU A 470 -3.19 -11.01 12.73
CA LEU A 470 -2.90 -9.90 13.62
C LEU A 470 -3.94 -8.79 13.41
N LEU A 471 -4.60 -8.38 14.48
CA LEU A 471 -5.69 -7.44 14.48
C LEU A 471 -5.33 -6.20 15.30
N PHE A 472 -5.60 -5.03 14.75
CA PHE A 472 -5.59 -3.77 15.47
C PHE A 472 -7.03 -3.42 15.86
N ILE A 473 -7.32 -3.46 17.15
CA ILE A 473 -8.66 -3.20 17.69
C ILE A 473 -8.69 -1.78 18.21
N LEU A 474 -9.64 -0.99 17.71
CA LEU A 474 -9.83 0.40 18.11
C LEU A 474 -11.11 0.52 18.92
N THR A 475 -11.00 1.06 20.13
CA THR A 475 -12.14 1.30 21.03
C THR A 475 -12.28 2.80 21.28
N PRO A 476 -13.37 3.44 20.83
CA PRO A 476 -13.63 4.83 21.15
C PRO A 476 -13.64 5.07 22.67
N TYR A 477 -13.09 6.19 23.07
CA TYR A 477 -12.96 6.59 24.45
C TYR A 477 -13.28 8.08 24.59
N TYR A 478 -13.65 8.53 25.78
CA TYR A 478 -14.04 9.90 26.03
C TYR A 478 -13.36 10.41 27.29
N ILE A 479 -12.73 11.58 27.20
CA ILE A 479 -12.03 12.23 28.30
C ILE A 479 -12.75 13.54 28.59
N THR A 480 -13.24 13.77 29.80
CA THR A 480 -13.81 15.07 30.18
C THR A 480 -12.77 16.16 30.10
N ALA A 481 -13.10 17.32 29.55
CA ALA A 481 -12.11 18.38 29.27
C ALA A 481 -11.49 18.98 30.53
N ASP A 482 -12.11 18.77 31.68
CA ASP A 482 -11.65 19.22 33.01
C ASP A 482 -10.96 18.12 33.83
N PHE A 483 -10.48 17.06 33.18
CA PHE A 483 -9.91 15.88 33.85
C PHE A 483 -8.71 16.17 34.77
N GLU A 484 -7.98 17.27 34.55
CA GLU A 484 -6.84 17.68 35.36
C GLU A 484 -7.27 18.44 36.63
N SER A 485 -8.47 19.02 36.63
CA SER A 485 -8.99 19.88 37.70
C SER A 485 -10.00 19.21 38.60
N ILE A 486 -10.37 17.96 38.36
CA ILE A 486 -11.36 17.22 39.15
C ILE A 486 -10.75 15.97 39.77
N ASP A 487 -11.31 15.56 40.91
CA ASP A 487 -10.90 14.32 41.58
C ASP A 487 -11.26 13.07 40.73
N ARG A 488 -10.60 11.97 41.07
CA ARG A 488 -10.70 10.69 40.31
C ARG A 488 -12.14 10.13 40.27
N ASP A 489 -12.91 10.30 41.32
CA ASP A 489 -14.25 9.73 41.43
C ASP A 489 -15.24 10.58 40.63
N THR A 490 -15.16 11.88 40.72
CA THR A 490 -15.92 12.81 39.87
C THR A 490 -15.60 12.58 38.39
N TYR A 491 -14.32 12.37 38.03
CA TYR A 491 -13.92 12.02 36.69
C TYR A 491 -14.61 10.73 36.20
N LYS A 492 -14.56 9.64 36.98
CA LYS A 492 -15.19 8.37 36.66
C LYS A 492 -16.70 8.50 36.46
N ILE A 493 -17.37 9.22 37.37
CA ILE A 493 -18.82 9.47 37.26
C ILE A 493 -19.14 10.18 35.95
N ARG A 494 -18.44 11.24 35.59
CA ARG A 494 -18.66 11.99 34.36
C ARG A 494 -18.33 11.17 33.12
N GLN A 495 -17.26 10.39 33.14
CA GLN A 495 -16.88 9.52 32.06
C GLN A 495 -17.93 8.42 31.82
N ASN A 496 -18.34 7.72 32.88
CA ASN A 496 -19.38 6.69 32.80
C ASN A 496 -20.68 7.28 32.27
N PHE A 497 -20.98 8.50 32.67
CA PHE A 497 -22.17 9.20 32.19
C PHE A 497 -22.08 9.56 30.70
N LEU A 498 -20.92 9.97 30.21
CA LEU A 498 -20.69 10.17 28.77
C LEU A 498 -20.88 8.87 28.00
N ILE A 499 -20.24 7.79 28.45
CA ILE A 499 -20.28 6.47 27.79
C ILE A 499 -21.70 5.94 27.76
N SER A 500 -22.44 5.96 28.86
CA SER A 500 -23.80 5.43 28.96
C SER A 500 -24.84 6.23 28.16
N ASN A 501 -24.54 7.47 27.78
CA ASN A 501 -25.39 8.32 26.95
C ASN A 501 -24.92 8.44 25.48
N MET A 502 -23.91 7.64 25.06
CA MET A 502 -23.52 7.53 23.67
C MET A 502 -24.34 6.45 22.99
N TRP A 503 -25.07 6.85 21.94
CA TRP A 503 -25.82 5.90 21.10
C TRP A 503 -24.88 5.12 20.19
N ASN A 504 -25.27 3.93 19.75
CA ASN A 504 -24.50 3.16 18.78
C ASN A 504 -24.11 3.98 17.55
N ARG A 505 -24.95 4.91 17.13
CA ARG A 505 -24.67 5.86 16.05
C ARG A 505 -23.51 6.80 16.37
N ASP A 506 -23.41 7.29 17.61
CA ASP A 506 -22.32 8.17 18.05
C ASP A 506 -21.00 7.39 18.07
N VAL A 507 -21.03 6.17 18.62
CA VAL A 507 -19.87 5.26 18.64
C VAL A 507 -19.37 4.94 17.23
N LEU A 508 -20.30 4.65 16.30
CA LEU A 508 -19.96 4.39 14.90
C LEU A 508 -19.35 5.64 14.23
N THR A 509 -19.92 6.81 14.51
CA THR A 509 -19.40 8.09 13.99
C THR A 509 -17.98 8.33 14.51
N ASP A 510 -17.69 8.00 15.77
CA ASP A 510 -16.36 8.17 16.36
C ASP A 510 -15.36 7.11 15.85
N LEU A 511 -15.79 5.89 15.59
CA LEU A 511 -14.97 4.88 14.90
C LEU A 511 -14.57 5.37 13.50
N ILE A 512 -15.51 5.89 12.72
CA ILE A 512 -15.25 6.44 11.39
C ILE A 512 -14.34 7.68 11.47
N TYR A 513 -14.53 8.54 12.47
CA TYR A 513 -13.65 9.68 12.71
C TYR A 513 -12.21 9.23 12.96
N TRP A 514 -11.99 8.29 13.89
CA TRP A 514 -10.65 7.79 14.20
C TRP A 514 -10.05 7.00 13.04
N GLN A 515 -10.87 6.25 12.31
CA GLN A 515 -10.43 5.62 11.07
C GLN A 515 -9.85 6.66 10.10
N LYS A 516 -10.56 7.77 9.87
CA LYS A 516 -10.07 8.85 9.00
C LYS A 516 -8.79 9.49 9.53
N VAL A 517 -8.67 9.68 10.84
CA VAL A 517 -7.44 10.21 11.47
C VAL A 517 -6.26 9.28 11.27
N LEU A 518 -6.48 7.96 11.40
CA LEU A 518 -5.43 6.95 11.24
C LEU A 518 -5.04 6.74 9.76
N ILE A 519 -6.01 6.78 8.84
CA ILE A 519 -5.81 6.48 7.41
C ILE A 519 -5.23 7.65 6.64
N ARG A 520 -5.48 8.88 7.08
CA ARG A 520 -5.02 10.10 6.40
C ARG A 520 -5.21 10.08 4.88
N ASN A 521 -6.33 10.61 4.41
CA ASN A 521 -6.60 10.89 3.00
C ASN A 521 -6.60 9.68 2.03
N GLY A 522 -7.55 8.78 2.18
CA GLY A 522 -7.96 7.85 1.11
C GLY A 522 -7.00 6.71 0.78
N ARG A 523 -5.99 6.44 1.59
CA ARG A 523 -5.09 5.29 1.40
C ARG A 523 -5.80 3.98 1.72
N GLU A 524 -5.53 2.94 0.96
CA GLU A 524 -6.05 1.58 1.25
C GLU A 524 -5.45 0.99 2.52
N PHE A 525 -4.28 1.50 2.95
CA PHE A 525 -3.54 1.00 4.10
C PHE A 525 -3.03 2.14 4.97
N ILE A 526 -3.04 1.90 6.28
CA ILE A 526 -2.29 2.69 7.25
C ILE A 526 -0.87 2.11 7.26
N LYS A 527 0.11 2.90 6.87
CA LYS A 527 1.51 2.51 6.88
C LYS A 527 2.17 3.15 8.10
N ILE A 528 2.61 2.32 9.03
CA ILE A 528 3.41 2.75 10.18
C ILE A 528 4.85 2.36 9.87
N GLU A 529 5.71 3.34 9.66
CA GLU A 529 7.14 3.16 9.43
C GLU A 529 7.91 3.94 10.47
N LEU A 530 8.94 3.33 11.03
CA LEU A 530 9.96 4.04 11.78
C LEU A 530 10.89 4.79 10.82
N PRO A 531 11.54 5.86 11.27
CA PRO A 531 12.41 6.68 10.42
C PRO A 531 13.56 5.91 9.74
N SER A 532 13.98 4.78 10.30
CA SER A 532 14.98 3.87 9.69
C SER A 532 14.51 3.21 8.40
N GLY A 533 13.20 3.28 8.07
CA GLY A 533 12.63 2.64 6.89
C GLY A 533 12.60 1.10 6.92
N THR A 534 13.23 0.49 7.93
CA THR A 534 13.36 -0.98 8.05
C THR A 534 12.16 -1.65 8.72
N LEU A 535 11.33 -0.86 9.38
CA LEU A 535 10.23 -1.36 10.21
C LEU A 535 8.91 -0.85 9.73
N ARG A 536 8.03 -1.77 9.37
CA ARG A 536 6.77 -1.42 8.75
C ARG A 536 5.63 -2.28 9.27
N PHE A 537 4.52 -1.60 9.63
CA PHE A 537 3.20 -2.20 9.72
C PHE A 537 2.35 -1.71 8.56
N LEU A 538 1.66 -2.63 7.90
CA LEU A 538 0.58 -2.32 6.99
C LEU A 538 -0.73 -2.75 7.62
N ILE A 539 -1.61 -1.79 7.85
CA ILE A 539 -2.92 -2.03 8.43
C ILE A 539 -3.97 -1.70 7.38
N GLN A 540 -4.91 -2.60 7.17
CA GLN A 540 -6.03 -2.40 6.27
C GLN A 540 -6.87 -1.20 6.72
N SER A 541 -7.23 -0.32 5.80
CA SER A 541 -7.87 0.96 6.12
C SER A 541 -9.36 0.87 6.44
N LYS A 542 -10.02 -0.25 6.15
CA LYS A 542 -11.47 -0.40 6.31
C LYS A 542 -11.80 -1.32 7.48
N PHE A 543 -12.67 -0.85 8.38
CA PHE A 543 -13.27 -1.70 9.41
C PHE A 543 -14.08 -2.83 8.79
N TYR A 544 -14.04 -3.98 9.43
CA TYR A 544 -14.88 -5.10 9.05
C TYR A 544 -16.35 -4.76 9.27
N LYS A 545 -17.17 -5.15 8.28
CA LYS A 545 -18.63 -5.07 8.38
C LYS A 545 -19.18 -6.48 8.31
N CYS A 546 -19.95 -6.92 9.27
CA CYS A 546 -20.63 -8.20 9.22
C CYS A 546 -22.13 -8.03 9.42
N GLY A 547 -22.90 -8.78 8.66
CA GLY A 547 -24.34 -9.03 8.82
C GLY A 547 -25.28 -7.84 8.76
N LYS A 548 -26.58 -8.13 8.68
CA LYS A 548 -27.64 -7.22 9.10
C LYS A 548 -27.71 -7.25 10.62
N ALA A 549 -27.75 -6.10 11.28
CA ALA A 549 -28.33 -6.04 12.62
C ALA A 549 -29.81 -6.49 12.51
N LEU A 550 -30.15 -7.54 13.20
CA LEU A 550 -31.53 -7.96 13.39
C LEU A 550 -32.33 -6.85 14.07
#